data_a3fc64153d7093350b44a610210eb47b
#
_entry.id   a3fc64153d7093350b44a610210eb47b
#
_cell.length_a   1.000
_cell.length_b   1.000
_cell.length_c   1.000
_cell.angle_alpha   90.00
_cell.angle_beta   90.00
_cell.angle_gamma   90.00
#
_symmetry.space_group_name_H-M   'P 1'
#
loop_
_entity.id
_entity.type
_entity.pdbx_description
1 polymer ?
#
loop_
_entity_poly.entity_id
_entity_poly.type
_entity_poly.pdbx_seq_one_letter_code
_entity_poly.pdbx_strand_id
1 'polypeptide(L)'
;MNVLRHVNAINMGVCILILVIGCANAKVLKRCILPAPDGGVEKLSKPNLHGVIKKVDLNTNEAEIKIKEGGAVSFIFNEETLCFTVFGGDFIMDDLKKVKNTEAWVWYKNCDSKNKNVAVELLQIYELHQ
;
A
#
# COMPACT_ATOMS: atom_id res chain seq x y z
N MET A 1 -57.10 0.15 -65.36
CA MET A 1 -57.03 0.61 -64.04
C MET A 1 -55.77 -0.01 -63.41
N ASN A 2 -54.70 0.74 -63.36
CA ASN A 2 -53.41 0.26 -62.90
C ASN A 2 -53.16 0.84 -61.50
N VAL A 3 -53.10 -0.04 -60.52
CA VAL A 3 -52.70 0.34 -59.18
C VAL A 3 -51.20 0.09 -58.98
N LEU A 4 -50.44 1.15 -59.00
CA LEU A 4 -49.00 1.12 -58.64
C LEU A 4 -48.86 0.87 -57.13
N ARG A 5 -48.28 -0.27 -56.80
CA ARG A 5 -47.81 -0.53 -55.45
C ARG A 5 -46.39 0.05 -55.29
N HIS A 6 -46.27 1.07 -54.49
CA HIS A 6 -44.98 1.54 -54.00
C HIS A 6 -44.43 0.54 -52.99
N VAL A 7 -43.34 -0.10 -53.33
CA VAL A 7 -42.54 -0.91 -52.41
C VAL A 7 -41.57 0.04 -51.71
N ASN A 8 -41.88 0.32 -50.44
CA ASN A 8 -40.95 1.02 -49.58
C ASN A 8 -39.77 0.09 -49.23
N ALA A 9 -38.61 0.41 -49.75
CA ALA A 9 -37.36 -0.20 -49.32
C ALA A 9 -37.03 0.25 -47.91
N ILE A 10 -37.21 -0.63 -46.94
CA ILE A 10 -36.76 -0.43 -45.58
C ILE A 10 -35.25 -0.58 -45.57
N ASN A 11 -34.59 0.56 -45.42
CA ASN A 11 -33.14 0.64 -45.31
C ASN A 11 -32.77 0.17 -43.88
N MET A 12 -32.43 -1.12 -43.75
CA MET A 12 -31.96 -1.72 -42.51
C MET A 12 -30.53 -1.30 -42.30
N GLY A 13 -30.36 -0.16 -41.63
CA GLY A 13 -29.07 0.30 -41.13
C GLY A 13 -28.59 -0.66 -40.06
N VAL A 14 -27.64 -1.50 -40.39
CA VAL A 14 -26.91 -2.33 -39.45
C VAL A 14 -25.99 -1.41 -38.64
N CYS A 15 -26.43 -0.99 -37.46
CA CYS A 15 -25.55 -0.39 -36.48
C CYS A 15 -24.61 -1.47 -35.93
N ILE A 16 -23.40 -1.54 -36.49
CA ILE A 16 -22.31 -2.31 -35.90
C ILE A 16 -21.87 -1.56 -34.63
N LEU A 17 -22.38 -2.00 -33.47
CA LEU A 17 -21.93 -1.56 -32.19
C LEU A 17 -20.55 -2.19 -31.94
N ILE A 18 -19.49 -1.44 -32.26
CA ILE A 18 -18.12 -1.84 -31.91
C ILE A 18 -18.03 -1.64 -30.42
N LEU A 19 -18.23 -2.71 -29.64
CA LEU A 19 -17.87 -2.80 -28.23
C LEU A 19 -16.34 -2.74 -28.15
N VAL A 20 -15.80 -1.54 -27.98
CA VAL A 20 -14.42 -1.35 -27.56
C VAL A 20 -14.34 -1.84 -26.11
N ILE A 21 -14.05 -3.13 -25.94
CA ILE A 21 -13.66 -3.69 -24.66
C ILE A 21 -12.30 -3.09 -24.37
N GLY A 22 -12.32 -1.94 -23.70
CA GLY A 22 -11.13 -1.37 -23.10
C GLY A 22 -10.61 -2.40 -22.10
N CYS A 23 -9.57 -3.13 -22.44
CA CYS A 23 -8.76 -3.86 -21.48
C CYS A 23 -8.19 -2.81 -20.53
N ALA A 24 -8.90 -2.58 -19.42
CA ALA A 24 -8.32 -1.90 -18.28
C ALA A 24 -7.13 -2.77 -17.86
N ASN A 25 -5.91 -2.30 -18.18
CA ASN A 25 -4.69 -2.89 -17.66
C ASN A 25 -4.77 -2.75 -16.13
N ALA A 26 -5.34 -3.75 -15.47
CA ALA A 26 -5.30 -3.87 -14.03
C ALA A 26 -3.81 -3.94 -13.68
N LYS A 27 -3.28 -2.82 -13.19
CA LYS A 27 -1.90 -2.73 -12.72
C LYS A 27 -1.80 -3.77 -11.60
N VAL A 28 -1.14 -4.89 -11.88
CA VAL A 28 -0.91 -5.93 -10.89
C VAL A 28 -0.10 -5.27 -9.78
N LEU A 29 -0.75 -5.03 -8.63
CA LEU A 29 -0.11 -4.42 -7.48
C LEU A 29 0.96 -5.39 -6.99
N LYS A 30 2.21 -4.97 -7.10
CA LYS A 30 3.35 -5.77 -6.69
C LYS A 30 3.33 -5.90 -5.16
N ARG A 31 3.15 -7.13 -4.68
CA ARG A 31 3.23 -7.41 -3.25
C ARG A 31 4.66 -7.17 -2.76
N CYS A 32 4.80 -6.52 -1.61
CA CYS A 32 6.09 -6.37 -0.96
C CYS A 32 6.60 -7.71 -0.44
N ILE A 33 7.90 -7.93 -0.58
CA ILE A 33 8.60 -9.01 0.10
C ILE A 33 9.14 -8.41 1.39
N LEU A 34 8.48 -8.76 2.50
CA LEU A 34 8.78 -8.22 3.82
C LEU A 34 9.96 -8.96 4.45
N PRO A 35 10.76 -8.30 5.30
CA PRO A 35 11.73 -9.00 6.14
C PRO A 35 10.98 -9.98 7.06
N ALA A 36 11.58 -11.14 7.29
CA ALA A 36 11.10 -12.09 8.28
C ALA A 36 11.89 -11.92 9.58
N PRO A 37 11.28 -12.22 10.75
CA PRO A 37 11.97 -12.11 12.03
C PRO A 37 13.23 -12.98 12.14
N ASP A 38 13.26 -14.11 11.42
CA ASP A 38 14.36 -15.06 11.36
C ASP A 38 15.46 -14.73 10.32
N GLY A 39 15.31 -13.61 9.62
CA GLY A 39 16.28 -13.15 8.62
C GLY A 39 16.31 -13.95 7.32
N GLY A 40 15.35 -14.84 7.09
CA GLY A 40 15.37 -15.85 6.02
C GLY A 40 15.03 -15.37 4.60
N VAL A 41 15.05 -14.09 4.26
CA VAL A 41 14.65 -13.63 2.92
C VAL A 41 15.81 -13.03 2.13
N GLU A 42 16.20 -13.71 1.05
CA GLU A 42 17.33 -13.31 0.20
C GLU A 42 17.09 -12.01 -0.61
N LYS A 43 15.84 -11.66 -0.89
CA LYS A 43 15.50 -10.50 -1.73
C LYS A 43 14.36 -9.69 -1.11
N LEU A 44 14.69 -8.91 -0.12
CA LEU A 44 13.73 -7.99 0.51
C LEU A 44 13.34 -6.85 -0.42
N SER A 45 12.08 -6.46 -0.38
CA SER A 45 11.67 -5.17 -0.96
C SER A 45 12.26 -4.04 -0.13
N LYS A 46 12.62 -2.95 -0.80
CA LYS A 46 13.03 -1.74 -0.08
C LYS A 46 11.88 -1.23 0.79
N PRO A 47 12.17 -0.72 2.00
CA PRO A 47 11.14 -0.11 2.81
C PRO A 47 10.54 1.11 2.10
N ASN A 48 9.26 1.33 2.33
CA ASN A 48 8.57 2.52 1.82
C ASN A 48 9.00 3.78 2.56
N LEU A 49 9.31 3.66 3.87
CA LEU A 49 9.84 4.73 4.69
C LEU A 49 11.03 4.21 5.50
N HIS A 50 12.06 5.04 5.64
CA HIS A 50 13.20 4.76 6.50
C HIS A 50 13.65 6.05 7.18
N GLY A 51 13.77 6.02 8.49
CA GLY A 51 14.17 7.19 9.27
C GLY A 51 14.09 6.94 10.76
N VAL A 52 13.83 7.99 11.52
CA VAL A 52 13.76 7.96 12.98
C VAL A 52 12.36 8.29 13.45
N ILE A 53 11.75 7.44 14.25
CA ILE A 53 10.44 7.69 14.87
C ILE A 53 10.56 8.88 15.81
N LYS A 54 9.71 9.89 15.61
CA LYS A 54 9.68 11.12 16.41
C LYS A 54 8.48 11.19 17.32
N LYS A 55 7.34 10.69 16.87
CA LYS A 55 6.09 10.75 17.61
C LYS A 55 5.31 9.46 17.38
N VAL A 56 4.67 8.98 18.42
CA VAL A 56 3.71 7.88 18.36
C VAL A 56 2.46 8.32 19.12
N ASP A 57 1.31 8.24 18.47
CA ASP A 57 0.01 8.54 19.06
C ASP A 57 -0.86 7.28 18.97
N LEU A 58 -1.04 6.62 20.11
CA LEU A 58 -1.86 5.40 20.20
C LEU A 58 -3.36 5.68 20.15
N ASN A 59 -3.80 6.93 20.38
CA ASN A 59 -5.23 7.27 20.30
C ASN A 59 -5.68 7.37 18.85
N THR A 60 -4.80 7.84 17.96
CA THR A 60 -5.07 7.95 16.52
C THR A 60 -4.46 6.82 15.73
N ASN A 61 -3.67 5.94 16.33
CA ASN A 61 -2.90 4.91 15.68
C ASN A 61 -1.97 5.47 14.59
N GLU A 62 -1.36 6.60 14.87
CA GLU A 62 -0.41 7.26 13.98
C GLU A 62 0.98 7.32 14.58
N ALA A 63 1.99 7.20 13.72
CA ALA A 63 3.36 7.50 14.08
C ALA A 63 3.99 8.42 13.03
N GLU A 64 4.89 9.29 13.48
CA GLU A 64 5.65 10.20 12.64
C GLU A 64 7.11 9.74 12.57
N ILE A 65 7.61 9.61 11.35
CA ILE A 65 9.00 9.28 11.05
C ILE A 65 9.68 10.46 10.35
N LYS A 66 10.84 10.85 10.86
CA LYS A 66 11.72 11.80 10.17
C LYS A 66 12.62 11.03 9.23
N ILE A 67 12.43 11.20 7.93
CA ILE A 67 13.23 10.54 6.89
C ILE A 67 14.59 11.22 6.72
N LYS A 68 15.61 10.44 6.32
CA LYS A 68 17.00 10.93 6.16
C LYS A 68 17.14 12.05 5.12
N GLU A 69 16.32 12.02 4.09
CA GLU A 69 16.31 12.98 2.98
C GLU A 69 15.63 14.32 3.35
N GLY A 70 15.18 14.45 4.59
CA GLY A 70 14.49 15.63 5.12
C GLY A 70 12.99 15.51 5.10
N GLY A 71 12.37 16.17 6.08
CA GLY A 71 10.93 16.13 6.28
C GLY A 71 10.47 15.04 7.25
N ALA A 72 9.21 15.13 7.65
CA ALA A 72 8.53 14.17 8.48
C ALA A 72 7.33 13.62 7.74
N VAL A 73 7.08 12.32 7.88
CA VAL A 73 5.98 11.60 7.26
C VAL A 73 5.24 10.83 8.33
N SER A 74 3.93 11.00 8.41
CA SER A 74 3.07 10.17 9.26
C SER A 74 2.66 8.91 8.53
N PHE A 75 2.52 7.83 9.29
CA PHE A 75 1.93 6.58 8.83
C PHE A 75 0.94 6.06 9.88
N ILE A 76 -0.05 5.29 9.41
CA ILE A 76 -1.06 4.65 10.25
C ILE A 76 -0.64 3.21 10.51
N PHE A 77 -0.90 2.72 11.72
CA PHE A 77 -0.74 1.32 12.11
C PHE A 77 -2.04 0.78 12.70
N ASN A 78 -2.19 -0.52 12.78
CA ASN A 78 -3.33 -1.20 13.40
C ASN A 78 -2.87 -2.52 14.04
N GLU A 79 -3.84 -3.29 14.55
CA GLU A 79 -3.57 -4.58 15.20
C GLU A 79 -2.97 -5.64 14.26
N GLU A 80 -3.14 -5.48 12.95
CA GLU A 80 -2.58 -6.38 11.94
C GLU A 80 -1.15 -6.00 11.54
N THR A 81 -0.67 -4.84 11.96
CA THR A 81 0.69 -4.38 11.66
C THR A 81 1.70 -5.26 12.39
N LEU A 82 2.55 -5.94 11.62
CA LEU A 82 3.64 -6.73 12.17
C LEU A 82 4.70 -5.80 12.75
N CYS A 83 5.14 -6.07 13.96
CA CYS A 83 6.12 -5.25 14.67
C CYS A 83 7.27 -6.12 15.20
N PHE A 84 8.49 -5.91 14.71
CA PHE A 84 9.67 -6.58 15.23
C PHE A 84 10.95 -5.74 15.11
N THR A 85 11.95 -6.10 15.91
CA THR A 85 13.27 -5.46 15.87
C THR A 85 14.13 -6.07 14.75
N VAL A 86 15.19 -5.38 14.36
CA VAL A 86 16.17 -5.92 13.39
C VAL A 86 16.85 -7.21 13.88
N PHE A 87 16.76 -7.50 15.17
CA PHE A 87 17.31 -8.70 15.81
C PHE A 87 16.28 -9.83 15.91
N GLY A 88 15.08 -9.67 15.35
CA GLY A 88 14.02 -10.69 15.32
C GLY A 88 13.11 -10.70 16.56
N GLY A 89 13.30 -9.79 17.51
CA GLY A 89 12.41 -9.69 18.68
C GLY A 89 11.09 -9.01 18.32
N ASP A 90 9.97 -9.65 18.63
CA ASP A 90 8.65 -9.07 18.48
C ASP A 90 8.38 -8.00 19.55
N PHE A 91 7.54 -7.04 19.18
CA PHE A 91 6.99 -6.08 20.13
C PHE A 91 5.51 -5.81 19.82
N ILE A 92 4.77 -5.38 20.83
CA ILE A 92 3.35 -5.06 20.72
C ILE A 92 3.13 -3.54 20.57
N MET A 93 1.93 -3.15 20.15
CA MET A 93 1.59 -1.73 19.94
C MET A 93 1.81 -0.86 21.16
N ASP A 94 1.59 -1.37 22.36
CA ASP A 94 1.85 -0.62 23.60
C ASP A 94 3.34 -0.29 23.80
N ASP A 95 4.23 -1.12 23.27
CA ASP A 95 5.67 -0.86 23.31
C ASP A 95 6.09 0.29 22.38
N LEU A 96 5.25 0.66 21.40
CA LEU A 96 5.53 1.80 20.53
C LEU A 96 5.70 3.12 21.30
N LYS A 97 5.19 3.22 22.51
CA LYS A 97 5.47 4.37 23.40
C LYS A 97 6.95 4.53 23.73
N LYS A 98 7.70 3.41 23.69
CA LYS A 98 9.13 3.34 24.01
C LYS A 98 10.03 3.55 22.80
N VAL A 99 9.48 3.50 21.56
CA VAL A 99 10.29 3.54 20.32
C VAL A 99 10.60 4.94 19.82
N LYS A 100 10.29 5.98 20.58
CA LYS A 100 10.59 7.35 20.20
C LYS A 100 12.11 7.54 20.02
N ASN A 101 12.49 8.19 18.92
CA ASN A 101 13.88 8.42 18.50
C ASN A 101 14.67 7.17 18.13
N THR A 102 14.02 6.03 17.89
CA THR A 102 14.69 4.86 17.33
C THR A 102 14.65 4.86 15.79
N GLU A 103 15.64 4.24 15.16
CA GLU A 103 15.65 4.04 13.73
C GLU A 103 14.59 3.00 13.35
N ALA A 104 13.85 3.27 12.27
CA ALA A 104 12.74 2.44 11.87
C ALA A 104 12.62 2.33 10.36
N TRP A 105 12.11 1.21 9.90
CA TRP A 105 11.79 0.86 8.53
C TRP A 105 10.33 0.45 8.45
N VAL A 106 9.64 0.95 7.43
CA VAL A 106 8.19 0.76 7.28
C VAL A 106 7.90 0.21 5.90
N TRP A 107 7.08 -0.84 5.86
CA TRP A 107 6.58 -1.43 4.63
C TRP A 107 5.05 -1.41 4.61
N TYR A 108 4.50 -0.98 3.49
CA TYR A 108 3.09 -1.16 3.19
C TYR A 108 2.89 -2.50 2.47
N LYS A 109 1.70 -3.06 2.54
CA LYS A 109 1.31 -4.29 1.86
C LYS A 109 1.66 -4.28 0.36
N ASN A 110 1.56 -3.10 -0.23
CA ASN A 110 1.94 -2.83 -1.59
C ASN A 110 3.15 -1.89 -1.61
N CYS A 111 4.27 -2.35 -2.14
CA CYS A 111 5.51 -1.58 -2.24
C CYS A 111 5.38 -0.28 -3.04
N ASP A 112 4.43 -0.22 -3.97
CA ASP A 112 4.18 0.97 -4.78
C ASP A 112 3.15 1.92 -4.14
N SER A 113 2.58 1.54 -2.98
CA SER A 113 1.57 2.34 -2.31
C SER A 113 2.19 3.61 -1.73
N LYS A 114 1.64 4.74 -2.16
CA LYS A 114 1.86 6.05 -1.55
C LYS A 114 0.64 6.47 -0.71
N ASN A 115 -0.28 5.55 -0.47
CA ASN A 115 -1.52 5.86 0.23
C ASN A 115 -1.29 5.92 1.73
N LYS A 116 -1.18 7.14 2.25
CA LYS A 116 -0.99 7.42 3.67
C LYS A 116 -2.17 7.03 4.58
N ASN A 117 -3.33 6.70 3.98
CA ASN A 117 -4.55 6.34 4.70
C ASN A 117 -4.69 4.83 4.91
N VAL A 118 -3.72 4.05 4.50
CA VAL A 118 -3.71 2.59 4.70
C VAL A 118 -2.70 2.25 5.78
N ALA A 119 -3.06 1.38 6.70
CA ALA A 119 -2.16 0.90 7.74
C ALA A 119 -0.95 0.19 7.12
N VAL A 120 0.20 0.38 7.74
CA VAL A 120 1.44 -0.29 7.34
C VAL A 120 1.33 -1.79 7.62
N GLU A 121 1.91 -2.60 6.76
CA GLU A 121 1.97 -4.05 6.94
C GLU A 121 3.01 -4.43 7.99
N LEU A 122 4.16 -3.76 7.96
CA LEU A 122 5.28 -4.06 8.84
C LEU A 122 6.01 -2.81 9.28
N LEU A 123 6.28 -2.74 10.56
CA LEU A 123 7.17 -1.80 11.22
C LEU A 123 8.34 -2.57 11.82
N GLN A 124 9.54 -2.33 11.32
CA GLN A 124 10.77 -2.84 11.90
C GLN A 124 11.51 -1.68 12.57
N ILE A 125 12.00 -1.89 13.77
CA ILE A 125 12.81 -0.90 14.51
C ILE A 125 14.18 -1.47 14.83
N TYR A 126 15.14 -0.59 15.09
CA TYR A 126 16.48 -1.04 15.49
C TYR A 126 16.41 -1.81 16.82
N GLU A 127 15.92 -1.17 17.85
CA GLU A 127 15.71 -1.80 19.18
C GLU A 127 14.69 -1.00 20.00
N LEU A 128 14.14 -1.64 21.03
CA LEU A 128 13.34 -0.97 22.05
C LEU A 128 14.30 -0.34 23.07
N HIS A 129 14.30 0.97 23.20
CA HIS A 129 14.98 1.63 24.30
C HIS A 129 14.21 1.33 25.59
N GLN A 130 14.85 0.63 26.53
CA GLN A 130 14.37 0.40 27.88
C GLN A 130 14.60 1.62 28.75
#